data_5b837d7316cfa5cae54323a3ab9348dc
#
_entry.id   5b837d7316cfa5cae54323a3ab9348dc
#
_cell.length_a   1.000
_cell.length_b   1.000
_cell.length_c   1.000
_cell.angle_alpha   90.00
_cell.angle_beta   90.00
_cell.angle_gamma   90.00
#
_symmetry.space_group_name_H-M   'P 1'
#
loop_
_entity.id
_entity.type
_entity.pdbx_description
1 polymer ?
#
loop_
_entity_poly.entity_id
_entity_poly.type
_entity_poly.pdbx_seq_one_letter_code
_entity_poly.pdbx_strand_id
1 'polypeptide(L)'
;GYAPPYIANFERDPAVPTSNQDVELIMNITDYDGTVDSVAIAWSADDTVSILNMPIYTLPLSPGTTDEYEYEIPAQTDGQTVRYYIYAADNDGNESWWPVKPTAQTTPNVEFYTVRDNGMMVYDIQYTLNPNGSSPLAGQEVTVKGVVTSSTKIGDLGYLYIQDESGSEWSGIWCVGIGLNTYYR
;
A
#
# COMPACT_ATOMS: atom_id res chain seq x y z
N GLY A 1 -30.18 -5.79 0.04
CA GLY A 1 -29.73 -4.47 -0.41
C GLY A 1 -29.27 -4.45 -1.84
N TYR A 2 -28.99 -3.26 -2.35
CA TYR A 2 -28.46 -3.08 -3.71
C TYR A 2 -27.03 -2.52 -3.72
N ALA A 3 -26.59 -1.98 -2.58
CA ALA A 3 -25.24 -1.43 -2.45
C ALA A 3 -24.28 -2.52 -1.94
N PRO A 4 -23.08 -2.62 -2.49
CA PRO A 4 -22.06 -3.52 -1.96
C PRO A 4 -21.49 -2.94 -0.64
N PRO A 5 -20.79 -3.76 0.18
CA PRO A 5 -20.10 -3.27 1.37
C PRO A 5 -19.13 -2.13 1.06
N TYR A 6 -19.03 -1.18 1.95
CA TYR A 6 -18.12 -0.05 1.85
C TYR A 6 -16.86 -0.29 2.68
N ILE A 7 -15.71 -0.37 2.03
CA ILE A 7 -14.39 -0.52 2.67
C ILE A 7 -13.79 0.88 2.85
N ALA A 8 -13.48 1.25 4.10
CA ALA A 8 -12.99 2.57 4.47
C ALA A 8 -11.85 2.49 5.48
N ASN A 9 -11.20 3.63 5.74
CA ASN A 9 -10.18 3.82 6.77
C ASN A 9 -9.10 2.73 6.76
N PHE A 10 -8.66 2.35 5.55
CA PHE A 10 -7.62 1.36 5.41
C PHE A 10 -6.28 1.93 5.90
N GLU A 11 -5.67 1.22 6.84
CA GLU A 11 -4.37 1.54 7.41
C GLU A 11 -3.45 0.32 7.28
N ARG A 12 -2.17 0.58 7.08
CA ARG A 12 -1.10 -0.41 7.06
C ARG A 12 0.06 0.08 7.91
N ASP A 13 0.44 -0.69 8.93
CA ASP A 13 1.54 -0.38 9.83
C ASP A 13 2.46 -1.61 10.05
N PRO A 14 3.78 -1.46 9.83
CA PRO A 14 4.46 -0.31 9.24
C PRO A 14 4.22 -0.19 7.72
N ALA A 15 4.32 1.03 7.21
CA ALA A 15 4.15 1.31 5.77
C ALA A 15 5.19 0.58 4.90
N VAL A 16 6.44 0.52 5.38
CA VAL A 16 7.54 -0.29 4.81
C VAL A 16 8.19 -1.06 5.96
N PRO A 17 7.92 -2.37 6.09
CA PRO A 17 8.44 -3.20 7.18
C PRO A 17 9.90 -3.59 6.96
N THR A 18 10.58 -3.92 8.05
CA THR A 18 11.82 -4.72 8.05
C THR A 18 11.49 -6.21 8.07
N SER A 19 12.51 -7.06 7.84
CA SER A 19 12.36 -8.53 7.85
C SER A 19 11.99 -9.13 9.23
N ASN A 20 11.98 -8.32 10.28
CA ASN A 20 11.60 -8.71 11.62
C ASN A 20 10.24 -8.14 12.08
N GLN A 21 9.50 -7.52 11.19
CA GLN A 21 8.23 -6.88 11.49
C GLN A 21 7.09 -7.53 10.73
N ASP A 22 6.06 -7.93 11.47
CA ASP A 22 4.76 -8.23 10.90
C ASP A 22 4.10 -6.93 10.42
N VAL A 23 3.15 -7.04 9.50
CA VAL A 23 2.42 -5.89 8.96
C VAL A 23 0.97 -6.00 9.35
N GLU A 24 0.52 -5.07 10.17
CA GLU A 24 -0.88 -4.95 10.55
C GLU A 24 -1.67 -4.20 9.48
N LEU A 25 -2.80 -4.75 9.13
CA LEU A 25 -3.80 -4.14 8.24
C LEU A 25 -5.08 -3.93 9.04
N ILE A 26 -5.57 -2.70 9.10
CA ILE A 26 -6.81 -2.34 9.79
C ILE A 26 -7.73 -1.65 8.80
N MET A 27 -9.02 -1.96 8.85
CA MET A 27 -10.03 -1.33 8.00
C MET A 27 -11.41 -1.36 8.64
N ASN A 28 -12.26 -0.40 8.28
CA ASN A 28 -13.68 -0.46 8.59
C ASN A 28 -14.46 -0.93 7.36
N ILE A 29 -15.38 -1.86 7.56
CA ILE A 29 -16.25 -2.37 6.50
C ILE A 29 -17.70 -2.34 6.98
N THR A 30 -18.54 -1.58 6.28
CA THR A 30 -19.95 -1.41 6.60
C THR A 30 -20.83 -1.70 5.39
N ASP A 31 -22.06 -2.12 5.65
CA ASP A 31 -23.09 -2.21 4.64
C ASP A 31 -24.27 -1.32 5.06
N TYR A 32 -24.72 -0.43 4.16
CA TYR A 32 -25.74 0.57 4.47
C TYR A 32 -27.17 0.05 4.38
N ASP A 33 -27.43 -0.98 3.60
CA ASP A 33 -28.76 -1.49 3.31
C ASP A 33 -28.92 -3.00 3.56
N GLY A 34 -27.89 -3.63 4.15
CA GLY A 34 -27.83 -5.03 4.53
C GLY A 34 -26.88 -5.31 5.68
N THR A 35 -26.16 -6.41 5.58
CA THR A 35 -25.13 -6.82 6.54
C THR A 35 -23.92 -7.37 5.80
N VAL A 36 -22.71 -7.07 6.29
CA VAL A 36 -21.48 -7.71 5.82
C VAL A 36 -21.54 -9.20 6.18
N ASP A 37 -21.49 -10.06 5.16
CA ASP A 37 -21.54 -11.52 5.33
C ASP A 37 -20.15 -12.13 5.43
N SER A 38 -19.20 -11.67 4.60
CA SER A 38 -17.84 -12.17 4.60
C SER A 38 -16.81 -11.10 4.27
N VAL A 39 -15.64 -11.20 4.93
CA VAL A 39 -14.46 -10.40 4.64
C VAL A 39 -13.26 -11.33 4.52
N ALA A 40 -12.42 -11.09 3.54
CA ALA A 40 -11.22 -11.87 3.31
C ALA A 40 -10.08 -11.01 2.77
N ILE A 41 -8.85 -11.43 3.06
CA ILE A 41 -7.63 -10.95 2.41
C ILE A 41 -7.02 -12.07 1.57
N ALA A 42 -6.53 -11.73 0.39
CA ALA A 42 -5.62 -12.58 -0.38
C ALA A 42 -4.26 -11.92 -0.45
N TRP A 43 -3.20 -12.64 -0.13
CA TRP A 43 -1.85 -12.10 -0.20
C TRP A 43 -0.80 -13.15 -0.57
N SER A 44 0.33 -12.67 -1.12
CA SER A 44 1.51 -13.50 -1.41
C SER A 44 2.78 -12.66 -1.46
N ALA A 45 3.87 -13.20 -0.91
CA ALA A 45 5.23 -12.69 -1.10
C ALA A 45 5.96 -13.40 -2.25
N ASP A 46 5.34 -14.42 -2.88
CA ASP A 46 5.86 -15.13 -4.05
C ASP A 46 5.33 -14.46 -5.32
N ASP A 47 6.22 -13.83 -6.10
CA ASP A 47 5.89 -13.12 -7.33
C ASP A 47 5.48 -14.05 -8.49
N THR A 48 5.78 -15.34 -8.39
CA THR A 48 5.34 -16.36 -9.35
C THR A 48 3.89 -16.76 -9.19
N VAL A 49 3.30 -16.52 -8.02
CA VAL A 49 1.87 -16.77 -7.76
C VAL A 49 1.03 -15.70 -8.47
N SER A 50 0.12 -16.12 -9.36
CA SER A 50 -0.80 -15.18 -9.99
C SER A 50 -1.78 -14.59 -8.97
N ILE A 51 -2.27 -13.37 -9.21
CA ILE A 51 -3.20 -12.68 -8.29
C ILE A 51 -4.43 -13.54 -7.96
N LEU A 52 -4.98 -14.25 -8.96
CA LEU A 52 -6.14 -15.10 -8.78
C LEU A 52 -5.87 -16.38 -7.97
N ASN A 53 -4.60 -16.75 -7.79
CA ASN A 53 -4.18 -17.95 -7.07
C ASN A 53 -3.53 -17.61 -5.70
N MET A 54 -3.54 -16.35 -5.29
CA MET A 54 -3.04 -15.99 -3.95
C MET A 54 -3.87 -16.69 -2.87
N PRO A 55 -3.23 -17.20 -1.81
CA PRO A 55 -3.93 -17.76 -0.65
C PRO A 55 -4.92 -16.74 -0.06
N ILE A 56 -6.11 -17.21 0.29
CA ILE A 56 -7.19 -16.39 0.84
C ILE A 56 -7.38 -16.72 2.32
N TYR A 57 -7.48 -15.69 3.13
CA TYR A 57 -7.67 -15.79 4.57
C TYR A 57 -8.92 -15.00 4.97
N THR A 58 -9.84 -15.64 5.69
CA THR A 58 -11.05 -14.98 6.22
C THR A 58 -10.68 -14.06 7.37
N LEU A 59 -11.22 -12.85 7.37
CA LEU A 59 -11.08 -11.88 8.45
C LEU A 59 -12.34 -11.91 9.31
N PRO A 60 -12.24 -12.23 10.60
CA PRO A 60 -13.33 -12.03 11.54
C PRO A 60 -13.45 -10.55 11.90
N LEU A 61 -14.63 -10.13 12.33
CA LEU A 61 -14.84 -8.83 12.96
C LEU A 61 -13.98 -8.72 14.21
N SER A 62 -13.30 -7.59 14.41
CA SER A 62 -12.45 -7.35 15.57
C SER A 62 -13.26 -7.33 16.86
N PRO A 63 -12.78 -7.97 17.94
CA PRO A 63 -13.54 -8.09 19.19
C PRO A 63 -13.94 -6.74 19.79
N GLY A 64 -15.22 -6.55 20.04
CA GLY A 64 -15.75 -5.34 20.67
C GLY A 64 -16.02 -4.19 19.71
N THR A 65 -15.84 -4.38 18.41
CA THR A 65 -16.18 -3.43 17.36
C THR A 65 -17.42 -3.88 16.59
N THR A 66 -17.94 -3.03 15.72
CA THR A 66 -19.12 -3.30 14.89
C THR A 66 -18.80 -3.37 13.40
N ASP A 67 -17.62 -2.89 13.00
CA ASP A 67 -17.26 -2.69 11.59
C ASP A 67 -15.74 -2.74 11.33
N GLU A 68 -14.91 -2.96 12.35
CA GLU A 68 -13.47 -3.02 12.23
C GLU A 68 -12.98 -4.45 11.98
N TYR A 69 -12.08 -4.59 11.04
CA TYR A 69 -11.44 -5.85 10.65
C TYR A 69 -9.93 -5.67 10.64
N GLU A 70 -9.22 -6.66 11.18
CA GLU A 70 -7.78 -6.66 11.31
C GLU A 70 -7.17 -7.92 10.69
N TYR A 71 -5.98 -7.79 10.14
CA TYR A 71 -5.17 -8.92 9.70
C TYR A 71 -3.69 -8.61 9.83
N GLU A 72 -2.92 -9.57 10.35
CA GLU A 72 -1.47 -9.49 10.46
C GLU A 72 -0.83 -10.35 9.37
N ILE A 73 -0.10 -9.71 8.45
CA ILE A 73 0.76 -10.41 7.50
C ILE A 73 2.09 -10.67 8.19
N PRO A 74 2.51 -11.94 8.36
CA PRO A 74 3.75 -12.28 9.02
C PRO A 74 4.98 -11.66 8.34
N ALA A 75 6.03 -11.39 9.10
CA ALA A 75 7.31 -10.89 8.62
C ALA A 75 7.84 -11.68 7.42
N GLN A 76 8.36 -10.96 6.44
CA GLN A 76 8.90 -11.52 5.20
C GLN A 76 10.37 -11.14 5.05
N THR A 77 11.10 -11.78 4.13
CA THR A 77 12.53 -11.56 3.93
C THR A 77 12.81 -10.20 3.28
N ASP A 78 13.92 -9.56 3.64
CA ASP A 78 14.40 -8.32 3.01
C ASP A 78 14.41 -8.41 1.48
N GLY A 79 13.90 -7.39 0.82
CA GLY A 79 13.76 -7.29 -0.62
C GLY A 79 12.53 -8.00 -1.21
N GLN A 80 11.78 -8.80 -0.45
CA GLN A 80 10.53 -9.40 -0.94
C GLN A 80 9.45 -8.34 -1.08
N THR A 81 8.67 -8.45 -2.16
CA THR A 81 7.46 -7.66 -2.39
C THR A 81 6.23 -8.49 -2.04
N VAL A 82 5.47 -8.02 -1.07
CA VAL A 82 4.18 -8.60 -0.69
C VAL A 82 3.09 -7.89 -1.48
N ARG A 83 2.23 -8.66 -2.15
CA ARG A 83 1.05 -8.19 -2.86
C ARG A 83 -0.19 -8.69 -2.15
N TYR A 84 -1.22 -7.86 -2.04
CA TYR A 84 -2.48 -8.24 -1.39
C TYR A 84 -3.68 -7.47 -1.94
N TYR A 85 -4.86 -8.04 -1.73
CA TYR A 85 -6.14 -7.34 -1.90
C TYR A 85 -7.12 -7.78 -0.82
N ILE A 86 -8.11 -6.95 -0.54
CA ILE A 86 -9.20 -7.23 0.40
C ILE A 86 -10.47 -7.39 -0.40
N TYR A 87 -11.31 -8.30 0.04
CA TYR A 87 -12.60 -8.62 -0.51
C TYR A 87 -13.65 -8.62 0.59
N ALA A 88 -14.81 -8.04 0.32
CA ALA A 88 -15.97 -8.10 1.20
C ALA A 88 -17.22 -8.42 0.39
N ALA A 89 -18.12 -9.21 0.96
CA ALA A 89 -19.44 -9.48 0.39
C ALA A 89 -20.53 -9.26 1.44
N ASP A 90 -21.71 -8.83 0.96
CA ASP A 90 -22.90 -8.67 1.77
C ASP A 90 -23.79 -9.94 1.73
N ASN A 91 -24.88 -9.90 2.51
CA ASN A 91 -25.86 -10.96 2.58
C ASN A 91 -26.74 -11.11 1.31
N ASP A 92 -26.65 -10.19 0.37
CA ASP A 92 -27.36 -10.19 -0.92
C ASP A 92 -26.44 -10.62 -2.07
N GLY A 93 -25.14 -10.86 -1.81
CA GLY A 93 -24.13 -11.30 -2.75
C GLY A 93 -23.50 -10.18 -3.56
N ASN A 94 -23.61 -8.92 -3.14
CA ASN A 94 -22.84 -7.83 -3.73
C ASN A 94 -21.43 -7.80 -3.14
N GLU A 95 -20.45 -7.41 -3.95
CA GLU A 95 -19.02 -7.55 -3.64
C GLU A 95 -18.29 -6.21 -3.72
N SER A 96 -17.35 -6.00 -2.81
CA SER A 96 -16.39 -4.90 -2.81
C SER A 96 -14.95 -5.40 -2.72
N TRP A 97 -14.05 -4.59 -3.26
CA TRP A 97 -12.64 -4.91 -3.39
C TRP A 97 -11.78 -3.70 -3.01
N TRP A 98 -10.69 -3.96 -2.30
CA TRP A 98 -9.64 -2.97 -2.04
C TRP A 98 -8.27 -3.50 -2.47
N PRO A 99 -7.54 -2.83 -3.38
CA PRO A 99 -7.97 -1.65 -4.14
C PRO A 99 -9.18 -1.93 -5.03
N VAL A 100 -9.91 -0.86 -5.37
CA VAL A 100 -11.13 -0.98 -6.17
C VAL A 100 -10.89 -1.76 -7.46
N LYS A 101 -11.64 -2.84 -7.65
CA LYS A 101 -11.64 -3.61 -8.89
C LYS A 101 -12.70 -3.03 -9.84
N PRO A 102 -12.31 -2.49 -11.01
CA PRO A 102 -13.28 -2.07 -12.02
C PRO A 102 -14.17 -3.24 -12.47
N THR A 103 -15.45 -2.98 -12.67
CA THR A 103 -16.45 -4.01 -13.03
C THR A 103 -16.09 -4.81 -14.29
N ALA A 104 -15.36 -4.18 -15.22
CA ALA A 104 -14.92 -4.83 -16.46
C ALA A 104 -13.69 -5.75 -16.28
N GLN A 105 -13.05 -5.74 -15.12
CA GLN A 105 -11.87 -6.55 -14.86
C GLN A 105 -12.25 -7.88 -14.19
N THR A 106 -11.59 -8.95 -14.60
CA THR A 106 -11.69 -10.27 -13.96
C THR A 106 -10.68 -10.44 -12.82
N THR A 107 -9.52 -9.78 -12.93
CA THR A 107 -8.45 -9.85 -11.93
C THR A 107 -8.53 -8.65 -11.00
N PRO A 108 -8.49 -8.84 -9.67
CA PRO A 108 -8.42 -7.74 -8.72
C PRO A 108 -7.18 -6.87 -8.92
N ASN A 109 -7.29 -5.59 -8.61
CA ASN A 109 -6.12 -4.76 -8.37
C ASN A 109 -5.46 -5.19 -7.06
N VAL A 110 -4.17 -4.93 -6.90
CA VAL A 110 -3.42 -5.25 -5.69
C VAL A 110 -2.75 -4.03 -5.11
N GLU A 111 -2.74 -3.93 -3.79
CA GLU A 111 -1.77 -3.15 -3.04
C GLU A 111 -0.50 -3.98 -2.84
N PHE A 112 0.59 -3.30 -2.52
CA PHE A 112 1.86 -3.96 -2.25
C PHE A 112 2.76 -3.13 -1.33
N TYR A 113 3.76 -3.79 -0.77
CA TYR A 113 4.91 -3.19 -0.11
C TYR A 113 6.14 -4.05 -0.33
N THR A 114 7.32 -3.46 -0.18
CA THR A 114 8.59 -4.21 -0.22
C THR A 114 9.25 -4.14 1.15
N VAL A 115 9.74 -5.28 1.64
CA VAL A 115 10.46 -5.39 2.91
C VAL A 115 11.84 -4.75 2.78
N ARG A 116 12.24 -3.89 3.74
CA ARG A 116 13.47 -3.09 3.67
C ARG A 116 14.21 -3.02 5.01
N ASP A 117 15.23 -3.82 5.20
CA ASP A 117 16.05 -3.80 6.42
C ASP A 117 16.94 -2.55 6.53
N ASN A 118 17.27 -1.92 5.39
CA ASN A 118 18.13 -0.75 5.32
C ASN A 118 17.38 0.59 5.16
N GLY A 119 16.07 0.57 5.42
CA GLY A 119 15.18 1.72 5.32
C GLY A 119 14.60 1.93 3.92
N MET A 120 13.56 2.75 3.87
CA MET A 120 12.78 3.04 2.66
C MET A 120 13.63 3.67 1.57
N MET A 121 13.42 3.23 0.34
CA MET A 121 14.01 3.77 -0.88
C MET A 121 13.06 4.75 -1.57
N VAL A 122 13.58 5.63 -2.41
CA VAL A 122 12.76 6.48 -3.30
C VAL A 122 11.90 5.61 -4.23
N TYR A 123 12.44 4.48 -4.65
CA TYR A 123 11.71 3.46 -5.41
C TYR A 123 10.39 3.06 -4.76
N ASP A 124 10.36 2.85 -3.43
CA ASP A 124 9.16 2.39 -2.70
C ASP A 124 8.04 3.46 -2.69
N ILE A 125 8.39 4.74 -2.88
CA ILE A 125 7.44 5.84 -3.01
C ILE A 125 6.92 5.95 -4.44
N GLN A 126 7.77 5.74 -5.44
CA GLN A 126 7.49 6.02 -6.84
C GLN A 126 6.89 4.84 -7.60
N TYR A 127 7.39 3.63 -7.34
CA TYR A 127 6.90 2.44 -8.02
C TYR A 127 5.48 2.11 -7.58
N THR A 128 4.61 1.81 -8.54
CA THR A 128 3.23 1.42 -8.25
C THR A 128 2.73 0.38 -9.24
N LEU A 129 1.93 -0.55 -8.74
CA LEU A 129 1.11 -1.47 -9.53
C LEU A 129 -0.31 -0.94 -9.74
N ASN A 130 -0.63 0.21 -9.12
CA ASN A 130 -1.95 0.80 -9.24
C ASN A 130 -2.15 1.39 -10.65
N PRO A 131 -3.20 0.98 -11.38
CA PRO A 131 -3.45 1.44 -12.76
C PRO A 131 -3.62 2.95 -12.91
N ASN A 132 -3.98 3.68 -11.85
CA ASN A 132 -4.10 5.13 -11.87
C ASN A 132 -2.77 5.86 -11.62
N GLY A 133 -1.68 5.12 -11.35
CA GLY A 133 -0.36 5.67 -11.07
C GLY A 133 -0.17 6.24 -9.66
N SER A 134 -1.13 6.05 -8.75
CA SER A 134 -0.99 6.52 -7.36
C SER A 134 0.12 5.77 -6.65
N SER A 135 0.92 6.50 -5.86
CA SER A 135 1.89 5.91 -4.96
C SER A 135 1.20 5.01 -3.91
N PRO A 136 1.78 3.85 -3.56
CA PRO A 136 1.27 3.01 -2.47
C PRO A 136 1.38 3.69 -1.08
N LEU A 137 2.13 4.79 -1.00
CA LEU A 137 2.37 5.58 0.22
C LEU A 137 1.69 6.96 0.15
N ALA A 138 0.76 7.17 -0.80
CA ALA A 138 0.06 8.44 -0.93
C ALA A 138 -0.69 8.81 0.36
N GLY A 139 -0.46 10.05 0.85
CA GLY A 139 -1.07 10.55 2.09
C GLY A 139 -0.37 10.12 3.38
N GLN A 140 0.66 9.29 3.32
CA GLN A 140 1.44 8.87 4.49
C GLN A 140 2.66 9.77 4.69
N GLU A 141 3.02 10.02 5.96
CA GLU A 141 4.30 10.63 6.33
C GLU A 141 5.37 9.56 6.35
N VAL A 142 6.43 9.76 5.56
CA VAL A 142 7.49 8.77 5.41
C VAL A 142 8.87 9.40 5.53
N THR A 143 9.86 8.60 5.97
CA THR A 143 11.27 8.99 5.98
C THR A 143 12.01 8.20 4.93
N VAL A 144 12.63 8.90 3.99
CA VAL A 144 13.42 8.30 2.91
C VAL A 144 14.84 8.85 2.89
N LYS A 145 15.79 8.02 2.52
CA LYS A 145 17.19 8.39 2.30
C LYS A 145 17.48 8.37 0.79
N GLY A 146 18.23 9.38 0.33
CA GLY A 146 18.64 9.44 -1.08
C GLY A 146 19.80 10.41 -1.30
N VAL A 147 20.39 10.34 -2.47
CA VAL A 147 21.44 11.27 -2.94
C VAL A 147 20.77 12.51 -3.52
N VAL A 148 21.18 13.68 -3.07
CA VAL A 148 20.72 14.95 -3.65
C VAL A 148 21.32 15.13 -5.04
N THR A 149 20.49 15.09 -6.07
CA THR A 149 20.90 15.26 -7.48
C THR A 149 20.71 16.68 -7.99
N SER A 150 19.79 17.45 -7.37
CA SER A 150 19.64 18.87 -7.58
C SER A 150 19.17 19.54 -6.30
N SER A 151 19.49 20.81 -6.13
CA SER A 151 19.18 21.58 -4.91
C SER A 151 18.56 22.94 -5.23
N THR A 152 18.07 23.61 -4.17
CA THR A 152 17.54 24.98 -4.24
C THR A 152 18.63 26.06 -4.30
N LYS A 153 19.92 25.67 -4.37
CA LYS A 153 21.04 26.62 -4.47
C LYS A 153 21.00 27.44 -5.76
N ILE A 154 21.48 28.69 -5.68
CA ILE A 154 21.68 29.53 -6.86
C ILE A 154 22.69 28.85 -7.79
N GLY A 155 22.34 28.71 -9.07
CA GLY A 155 23.15 28.04 -10.06
C GLY A 155 22.84 26.55 -10.26
N ASP A 156 21.94 25.99 -9.48
CA ASP A 156 21.36 24.69 -9.67
C ASP A 156 19.93 24.80 -10.24
N LEU A 157 19.17 23.68 -10.38
CA LEU A 157 17.83 23.67 -10.95
C LEU A 157 16.79 24.45 -10.11
N GLY A 158 17.13 24.87 -8.89
CA GLY A 158 16.24 25.63 -8.00
C GLY A 158 15.21 24.76 -7.27
N TYR A 159 15.29 23.44 -7.43
CA TYR A 159 14.40 22.45 -6.82
C TYR A 159 15.21 21.34 -6.18
N LEU A 160 14.68 20.74 -5.10
CA LEU A 160 15.29 19.59 -4.48
C LEU A 160 14.85 18.30 -5.22
N TYR A 161 15.81 17.58 -5.74
CA TYR A 161 15.64 16.22 -6.25
C TYR A 161 16.55 15.28 -5.47
N ILE A 162 15.98 14.16 -5.05
CA ILE A 162 16.75 13.08 -4.43
C ILE A 162 16.57 11.81 -5.27
N GLN A 163 17.58 10.93 -5.20
CA GLN A 163 17.61 9.69 -5.95
C GLN A 163 18.24 8.59 -5.10
N ASP A 164 17.79 7.35 -5.28
CA ASP A 164 18.47 6.19 -4.72
C ASP A 164 19.86 6.04 -5.34
N GLU A 165 20.83 5.51 -4.58
CA GLU A 165 22.21 5.30 -5.05
C GLU A 165 22.27 4.39 -6.29
N SER A 166 21.31 3.48 -6.46
CA SER A 166 21.22 2.56 -7.61
C SER A 166 21.01 3.27 -8.95
N GLY A 167 20.39 4.45 -8.96
CA GLY A 167 20.11 5.21 -10.18
C GLY A 167 19.21 4.50 -11.20
N SER A 168 18.40 3.54 -10.76
CA SER A 168 17.49 2.76 -11.60
C SER A 168 16.20 3.53 -11.94
N GLU A 169 15.31 2.91 -12.71
CA GLU A 169 13.94 3.42 -12.94
C GLU A 169 13.21 3.56 -11.61
N TRP A 170 12.32 4.54 -11.49
CA TRP A 170 11.53 4.86 -10.29
C TRP A 170 12.34 5.29 -9.07
N SER A 171 13.65 5.50 -9.21
CA SER A 171 14.56 5.78 -8.10
C SER A 171 14.73 7.27 -7.78
N GLY A 172 14.09 8.18 -8.50
CA GLY A 172 14.22 9.63 -8.30
C GLY A 172 12.90 10.32 -7.98
N ILE A 173 12.92 11.30 -7.07
CA ILE A 173 11.74 12.07 -6.69
C ILE A 173 12.04 13.56 -6.55
N TRP A 174 11.08 14.38 -6.97
CA TRP A 174 11.08 15.81 -6.72
C TRP A 174 10.43 16.10 -5.37
N CYS A 175 11.17 16.77 -4.47
CA CYS A 175 10.69 17.15 -3.17
C CYS A 175 10.19 18.60 -3.21
N VAL A 176 8.91 18.82 -2.89
CA VAL A 176 8.28 20.15 -2.79
C VAL A 176 7.82 20.40 -1.37
N GLY A 177 7.89 21.67 -0.90
CA GLY A 177 7.37 22.02 0.40
C GLY A 177 8.06 23.22 1.04
N ILE A 178 7.52 23.62 2.17
CA ILE A 178 8.00 24.74 2.97
C ILE A 178 9.18 24.28 3.83
N GLY A 179 10.27 25.05 3.86
CA GLY A 179 11.41 24.81 4.75
C GLY A 179 12.60 24.05 4.13
N LEU A 180 12.59 23.82 2.82
CA LEU A 180 13.71 23.20 2.11
C LEU A 180 14.92 24.15 1.93
N ASN A 181 15.20 25.00 2.93
CA ASN A 181 16.15 26.11 2.80
C ASN A 181 17.62 25.74 3.07
N THR A 182 17.93 24.52 3.44
CA THR A 182 19.26 24.13 3.90
C THR A 182 19.70 22.76 3.39
N TYR A 183 19.70 22.58 2.07
CA TYR A 183 20.24 21.34 1.47
C TYR A 183 21.61 21.60 0.89
N TYR A 184 22.57 20.81 1.34
CA TYR A 184 23.94 20.81 0.86
C TYR A 184 24.17 19.56 0.02
N ARG A 185 24.83 19.71 -1.09
CA ARG A 185 25.47 18.62 -1.82
C ARG A 185 26.75 18.21 -1.11
#